data_dfa0c4751aa3503d7335650677663af8
#
_entry.id   dfa0c4751aa3503d7335650677663af8
#
_cell.length_a   1.000
_cell.length_b   1.000
_cell.length_c   1.000
_cell.angle_alpha   90.00
_cell.angle_beta   90.00
_cell.angle_gamma   90.00
#
_symmetry.space_group_name_H-M   'P 1'
#
loop_
_entity.id
_entity.type
_entity.pdbx_description
1 polymer ?
#
loop_
_entity_poly.entity_id
_entity_poly.type
_entity_poly.pdbx_seq_one_letter_code
_entity_poly.pdbx_strand_id
1 'polypeptide(L)'
;MEDQGRLPEESVQEHRRIPWPRFRRTSDVPADAMVQLDEPPDEVGRKHWLTWLFSNRRALAIMSGALVAVGLVGIGFGFGWTAASRQDAPYSGPDVIEVPVPQYDAQAQALMPDVRGLAQSEAESALADAGIPAAIVQVSSREAAGVAGLVVGQTPRFGAENPTEVSLLVSAPATVPDLVGQPERAASEVLLALGARVDRSQRYVAGTAPGLVVEVQPVAGSPLGDAVSMTVSEPAASIYLNQIERISGGCSSARESMNGREYPQSLTCSATSKPQLSEWLINRAGTDFVGTLGVPDKGPVDAAVSIRILADGVEVGSYSASYGAPVEFRVPVAGTLRLGVEVTAVNLPERPSNSWSAVLGDARLEGSSVALAALADKP
;
A
#
# COMPACT_ATOMS: atom_id res chain seq x y z
N MET A 1 42.24 70.94 -8.48
CA MET A 1 42.40 70.39 -7.16
C MET A 1 41.34 69.30 -7.11
N GLU A 2 41.62 68.15 -7.73
CA GLU A 2 42.30 66.94 -7.25
C GLU A 2 41.77 66.50 -5.93
N ASP A 3 41.00 65.42 -6.00
CA ASP A 3 41.42 64.18 -5.37
C ASP A 3 40.66 62.97 -5.97
N GLN A 4 41.48 62.05 -6.43
CA GLN A 4 41.01 60.76 -7.01
C GLN A 4 40.96 59.75 -5.88
N GLY A 5 39.75 59.30 -5.54
CA GLY A 5 39.48 58.15 -4.67
C GLY A 5 39.49 56.83 -5.46
N ARG A 6 40.63 56.14 -5.42
CA ARG A 6 40.89 54.83 -5.98
C ARG A 6 40.12 53.76 -5.18
N LEU A 7 39.23 52.97 -5.83
CA LEU A 7 38.63 51.77 -5.26
C LEU A 7 39.65 50.61 -5.29
N PRO A 8 39.69 49.73 -4.27
CA PRO A 8 40.60 48.58 -4.25
C PRO A 8 40.11 47.44 -5.16
N GLU A 9 41.08 46.88 -5.89
CA GLU A 9 40.93 45.67 -6.67
C GLU A 9 40.59 44.47 -5.76
N GLU A 10 39.41 43.89 -5.96
CA GLU A 10 39.00 42.66 -5.31
C GLU A 10 39.58 41.47 -6.09
N SER A 11 40.41 40.70 -5.43
CA SER A 11 41.15 39.57 -5.95
C SER A 11 40.20 38.47 -6.44
N VAL A 12 40.30 38.14 -7.73
CA VAL A 12 39.66 36.96 -8.35
C VAL A 12 40.26 35.69 -7.76
N GLN A 13 39.56 35.01 -6.90
CA GLN A 13 39.89 33.66 -6.47
C GLN A 13 39.63 32.67 -7.59
N GLU A 14 40.73 32.16 -8.11
CA GLU A 14 40.80 31.07 -9.08
C GLU A 14 40.19 29.77 -8.51
N HIS A 15 38.95 29.42 -8.91
CA HIS A 15 38.31 28.17 -8.54
C HIS A 15 39.02 27.02 -9.26
N ARG A 16 39.81 26.25 -8.51
CA ARG A 16 40.37 24.96 -8.92
C ARG A 16 39.27 24.05 -9.41
N ARG A 17 39.29 23.73 -10.72
CA ARG A 17 38.48 22.70 -11.34
C ARG A 17 38.93 21.34 -10.82
N ILE A 18 38.03 20.64 -10.14
CA ILE A 18 38.22 19.23 -9.76
C ILE A 18 38.04 18.38 -11.03
N PRO A 19 39.02 17.57 -11.44
CA PRO A 19 38.89 16.73 -12.62
C PRO A 19 37.97 15.52 -12.30
N TRP A 20 36.94 15.35 -13.11
CA TRP A 20 36.09 14.17 -13.09
C TRP A 20 36.85 12.93 -13.56
N PRO A 21 36.70 11.75 -12.91
CA PRO A 21 37.31 10.53 -13.38
C PRO A 21 36.68 10.11 -14.70
N ARG A 22 37.51 9.96 -15.74
CA ARG A 22 37.15 9.39 -17.02
C ARG A 22 36.86 7.90 -16.82
N PHE A 23 35.61 7.47 -16.95
CA PHE A 23 35.26 6.07 -17.10
C PHE A 23 35.86 5.55 -18.43
N ARG A 24 36.83 4.66 -18.32
CA ARG A 24 37.29 3.85 -19.47
C ARG A 24 36.15 2.93 -19.88
N ARG A 25 35.77 2.98 -21.17
CA ARG A 25 35.02 1.90 -21.80
C ARG A 25 35.96 0.69 -21.87
N THR A 26 35.68 -0.34 -21.09
CA THR A 26 36.20 -1.69 -21.31
C THR A 26 35.18 -2.42 -22.16
N SER A 27 35.36 -2.35 -23.46
CA SER A 27 34.87 -3.34 -24.41
C SER A 27 35.87 -4.50 -24.39
N ASP A 28 35.61 -5.54 -23.64
CA ASP A 28 36.15 -6.87 -23.77
C ASP A 28 35.65 -7.72 -22.59
N VAL A 29 34.43 -8.24 -22.74
CA VAL A 29 33.93 -9.36 -21.93
C VAL A 29 33.82 -10.52 -22.88
N PRO A 30 34.56 -11.62 -22.65
CA PRO A 30 34.45 -12.84 -23.48
C PRO A 30 33.04 -13.46 -23.31
N ALA A 31 32.52 -13.96 -24.44
CA ALA A 31 31.13 -14.44 -24.60
C ALA A 31 30.79 -15.75 -23.83
N ASP A 32 31.67 -16.30 -23.01
CA ASP A 32 31.51 -17.63 -22.40
C ASP A 32 31.27 -17.67 -20.90
N ALA A 33 30.86 -16.56 -20.29
CA ALA A 33 30.41 -16.53 -18.87
C ALA A 33 28.91 -16.27 -18.78
N MET A 34 28.08 -17.09 -19.45
CA MET A 34 26.67 -17.24 -19.06
C MET A 34 26.63 -18.06 -17.77
N VAL A 35 26.54 -17.38 -16.64
CA VAL A 35 26.04 -17.97 -15.40
C VAL A 35 24.59 -18.36 -15.67
N GLN A 36 24.31 -19.67 -15.73
CA GLN A 36 22.96 -20.20 -15.65
C GLN A 36 22.36 -19.70 -14.33
N LEU A 37 21.45 -18.74 -14.43
CA LEU A 37 20.51 -18.48 -13.36
C LEU A 37 19.57 -19.68 -13.33
N ASP A 38 19.65 -20.49 -12.27
CA ASP A 38 18.68 -21.53 -11.98
C ASP A 38 17.27 -20.90 -12.02
N GLU A 39 16.46 -21.38 -12.96
CA GLU A 39 15.03 -21.09 -12.99
C GLU A 39 14.41 -21.53 -11.67
N PRO A 40 13.53 -20.72 -11.05
CA PRO A 40 12.79 -21.18 -9.89
C PRO A 40 11.92 -22.38 -10.30
N PRO A 41 11.82 -23.41 -9.46
CA PRO A 41 11.07 -24.61 -9.80
C PRO A 41 9.60 -24.25 -10.04
N ASP A 42 9.10 -24.72 -11.19
CA ASP A 42 7.75 -24.55 -11.68
C ASP A 42 6.67 -24.70 -10.59
N GLU A 43 5.74 -23.75 -10.52
CA GLU A 43 4.56 -23.75 -9.63
C GLU A 43 3.65 -24.98 -9.82
N VAL A 44 3.88 -25.78 -10.85
CA VAL A 44 3.09 -26.99 -11.16
C VAL A 44 3.29 -28.10 -10.11
N GLY A 45 4.45 -28.17 -9.44
CA GLY A 45 4.75 -29.18 -8.43
C GLY A 45 3.98 -29.02 -7.11
N ARG A 46 3.53 -27.82 -6.78
CA ARG A 46 2.85 -27.53 -5.48
C ARG A 46 1.37 -27.92 -5.44
N LYS A 47 0.72 -28.04 -6.56
CA LYS A 47 -0.72 -28.40 -6.60
C LYS A 47 -0.98 -29.90 -6.58
N HIS A 48 -0.02 -30.75 -6.96
CA HIS A 48 -0.22 -32.20 -7.05
C HIS A 48 -0.12 -32.95 -5.72
N TRP A 49 0.60 -32.45 -4.70
CA TRP A 49 0.70 -33.16 -3.42
C TRP A 49 -0.52 -32.95 -2.53
N LEU A 50 -1.17 -31.77 -2.63
CA LEU A 50 -2.40 -31.48 -1.89
C LEU A 50 -3.61 -32.29 -2.41
N THR A 51 -3.67 -32.54 -3.71
CA THR A 51 -4.73 -33.39 -4.29
C THR A 51 -4.53 -34.88 -3.96
N TRP A 52 -3.28 -35.32 -3.79
CA TRP A 52 -2.98 -36.68 -3.38
C TRP A 52 -3.40 -36.96 -1.93
N LEU A 53 -3.29 -35.99 -1.01
CA LEU A 53 -3.70 -36.11 0.39
C LEU A 53 -5.22 -36.24 0.58
N PHE A 54 -6.04 -35.64 -0.30
CA PHE A 54 -7.49 -35.69 -0.20
C PHE A 54 -8.14 -36.83 -0.97
N SER A 55 -7.43 -37.50 -1.86
CA SER A 55 -7.96 -38.62 -2.66
C SER A 55 -7.83 -39.98 -1.99
N ASN A 56 -7.03 -40.12 -0.95
CA ASN A 56 -6.69 -41.42 -0.35
C ASN A 56 -7.36 -41.64 1.01
N ARG A 57 -8.72 -41.69 1.00
CA ARG A 57 -9.50 -42.04 2.21
C ARG A 57 -9.14 -43.42 2.84
N ARG A 58 -8.42 -44.26 2.09
CA ARG A 58 -7.99 -45.59 2.58
C ARG A 58 -6.72 -45.52 3.41
N ALA A 59 -5.88 -44.51 3.27
CA ALA A 59 -4.67 -44.33 4.06
C ALA A 59 -4.93 -43.89 5.50
N LEU A 60 -5.99 -43.10 5.73
CA LEU A 60 -6.40 -42.69 7.08
C LEU A 60 -7.03 -43.83 7.91
N ALA A 61 -7.63 -44.84 7.29
CA ALA A 61 -8.20 -45.98 7.99
C ALA A 61 -7.12 -46.97 8.51
N ILE A 62 -5.97 -47.03 7.87
CA ILE A 62 -4.88 -47.95 8.29
C ILE A 62 -4.11 -47.38 9.50
N MET A 63 -3.95 -46.05 9.61
CA MET A 63 -3.27 -45.44 10.75
C MET A 63 -4.08 -45.48 12.03
N SER A 64 -5.44 -45.44 11.95
CA SER A 64 -6.29 -45.58 13.12
C SER A 64 -6.40 -47.02 13.62
N GLY A 65 -6.24 -48.03 12.76
CA GLY A 65 -6.24 -49.45 13.14
C GLY A 65 -4.99 -49.91 13.89
N ALA A 66 -3.83 -49.32 13.56
CA ALA A 66 -2.53 -49.66 14.20
C ALA A 66 -2.44 -49.18 15.64
N LEU A 67 -3.04 -48.04 15.98
CA LEU A 67 -3.02 -47.51 17.36
C LEU A 67 -3.95 -48.29 18.30
N VAL A 68 -5.06 -48.83 17.82
CA VAL A 68 -5.97 -49.69 18.63
C VAL A 68 -5.35 -51.08 18.86
N ALA A 69 -4.59 -51.64 17.91
CA ALA A 69 -3.93 -52.93 18.08
C ALA A 69 -2.80 -52.92 19.10
N VAL A 70 -2.05 -51.83 19.19
CA VAL A 70 -0.97 -51.69 20.20
C VAL A 70 -1.53 -51.48 21.60
N GLY A 71 -2.71 -50.83 21.75
CA GLY A 71 -3.39 -50.68 23.05
C GLY A 71 -3.93 -52.01 23.63
N LEU A 72 -4.41 -52.92 22.80
CA LEU A 72 -4.97 -54.19 23.22
C LEU A 72 -3.89 -55.25 23.60
N VAL A 73 -2.70 -55.20 23.00
CA VAL A 73 -1.57 -56.08 23.38
C VAL A 73 -0.96 -55.65 24.72
N GLY A 74 -0.99 -54.38 25.10
CA GLY A 74 -0.53 -53.89 26.40
C GLY A 74 -1.40 -54.31 27.57
N ILE A 75 -2.68 -54.54 27.40
CA ILE A 75 -3.64 -54.97 28.44
C ILE A 75 -3.59 -56.49 28.65
N GLY A 76 -3.21 -57.28 27.63
CA GLY A 76 -3.15 -58.76 27.70
C GLY A 76 -1.96 -59.31 28.48
N PHE A 77 -0.87 -58.55 28.71
CA PHE A 77 0.30 -59.03 29.43
C PHE A 77 0.29 -58.76 30.95
N GLY A 78 -0.67 -57.97 31.46
CA GLY A 78 -0.77 -57.58 32.86
C GLY A 78 -1.52 -58.56 33.74
N PHE A 79 -2.27 -59.53 33.22
CA PHE A 79 -3.13 -60.42 33.99
C PHE A 79 -2.67 -61.92 34.08
N GLY A 80 -1.48 -62.24 33.58
CA GLY A 80 -1.03 -63.64 33.46
C GLY A 80 -0.06 -64.13 34.59
N TRP A 81 0.24 -63.36 35.58
CA TRP A 81 1.30 -63.74 36.52
C TRP A 81 0.91 -63.75 38.02
N THR A 82 -0.27 -64.13 38.37
CA THR A 82 -0.66 -64.35 39.79
C THR A 82 -1.32 -65.71 39.97
N ALA A 83 -0.60 -66.80 39.70
CA ALA A 83 -0.95 -68.12 40.24
C ALA A 83 0.27 -69.02 40.24
N ALA A 84 1.17 -68.85 41.21
CA ALA A 84 2.06 -69.92 41.69
C ALA A 84 2.40 -69.61 43.15
N SER A 85 1.51 -70.04 44.04
CA SER A 85 1.77 -70.13 45.44
C SER A 85 2.76 -71.28 45.69
N ARG A 86 3.96 -70.97 46.16
CA ARG A 86 4.82 -71.89 46.84
C ARG A 86 4.96 -71.45 48.30
N GLN A 87 4.39 -72.20 49.16
CA GLN A 87 4.72 -72.18 50.59
C GLN A 87 6.15 -72.68 50.78
N ASP A 88 7.02 -71.87 51.30
CA ASP A 88 8.25 -72.28 51.95
C ASP A 88 8.60 -71.31 53.08
N ALA A 89 8.80 -71.89 54.21
CA ALA A 89 9.41 -71.57 55.53
C ALA A 89 9.79 -70.08 55.85
N PRO A 90 9.73 -69.75 57.18
CA PRO A 90 9.98 -68.39 57.64
C PRO A 90 11.49 -68.11 57.61
N TYR A 91 11.90 -67.25 56.73
CA TYR A 91 13.21 -66.61 56.71
C TYR A 91 13.17 -65.39 57.63
N SER A 92 13.76 -65.46 58.79
CA SER A 92 14.06 -64.35 59.71
C SER A 92 15.17 -63.51 59.04
N GLY A 93 14.79 -62.56 58.20
CA GLY A 93 15.69 -61.56 57.64
C GLY A 93 16.01 -60.48 58.70
N PRO A 94 17.14 -59.78 58.56
CA PRO A 94 17.51 -58.72 59.49
C PRO A 94 16.52 -57.59 59.47
N ASP A 95 16.32 -56.92 60.61
CA ASP A 95 15.45 -55.76 60.79
C ASP A 95 15.59 -54.76 59.66
N VAL A 96 14.51 -54.60 58.86
CA VAL A 96 14.41 -53.53 57.89
C VAL A 96 14.24 -52.23 58.68
N ILE A 97 15.34 -51.49 58.80
CA ILE A 97 15.25 -50.08 59.23
C ILE A 97 14.40 -49.36 58.19
N GLU A 98 13.14 -49.13 58.55
CA GLU A 98 12.30 -48.14 57.74
C GLU A 98 12.99 -46.79 57.89
N VAL A 99 13.77 -46.45 56.84
CA VAL A 99 14.21 -45.09 56.65
C VAL A 99 12.94 -44.29 56.33
N PRO A 100 12.54 -43.29 57.13
CA PRO A 100 11.43 -42.47 56.83
C PRO A 100 11.71 -41.75 55.46
N VAL A 101 11.02 -42.18 54.43
CA VAL A 101 11.00 -41.43 53.14
C VAL A 101 10.49 -40.05 53.51
N PRO A 102 11.29 -38.99 53.36
CA PRO A 102 10.74 -37.65 53.57
C PRO A 102 9.52 -37.54 52.66
N GLN A 103 8.34 -37.41 53.24
CA GLN A 103 7.18 -36.93 52.52
C GLN A 103 7.57 -35.51 52.12
N TYR A 104 7.98 -35.36 50.85
CA TYR A 104 7.91 -34.07 50.19
C TYR A 104 6.43 -33.76 50.16
N ASP A 105 5.99 -32.91 51.09
CA ASP A 105 4.79 -32.12 50.89
C ASP A 105 5.07 -31.27 49.64
N ALA A 106 4.79 -31.84 48.49
CA ALA A 106 4.66 -31.11 47.28
C ALA A 106 3.40 -30.24 47.49
N GLN A 107 3.56 -29.13 48.23
CA GLN A 107 2.60 -28.04 48.13
C GLN A 107 2.52 -27.76 46.64
N ALA A 108 1.40 -28.15 46.05
CA ALA A 108 1.14 -27.93 44.65
C ALA A 108 1.33 -26.41 44.39
N GLN A 109 2.47 -26.05 43.85
CA GLN A 109 2.76 -24.67 43.55
C GLN A 109 1.77 -24.24 42.48
N ALA A 110 0.94 -23.27 42.80
CA ALA A 110 0.01 -22.70 41.82
C ALA A 110 0.83 -21.99 40.72
N LEU A 111 0.77 -22.52 39.53
CA LEU A 111 1.42 -21.93 38.33
C LEU A 111 0.41 -21.13 37.52
N MET A 112 0.76 -19.91 37.13
CA MET A 112 -0.07 -19.09 36.30
C MET A 112 -0.30 -19.74 34.91
N PRO A 113 -1.53 -20.14 34.53
CA PRO A 113 -1.84 -20.67 33.21
C PRO A 113 -1.79 -19.57 32.15
N ASP A 114 -1.67 -19.95 30.88
CA ASP A 114 -1.91 -19.00 29.77
C ASP A 114 -3.40 -18.97 29.47
N VAL A 115 -4.04 -17.87 29.83
CA VAL A 115 -5.48 -17.65 29.62
C VAL A 115 -5.77 -16.65 28.52
N ARG A 116 -4.76 -16.19 27.78
CA ARG A 116 -4.92 -15.27 26.65
C ARG A 116 -5.66 -15.97 25.51
N GLY A 117 -6.63 -15.29 24.92
CA GLY A 117 -7.49 -15.82 23.85
C GLY A 117 -8.68 -16.62 24.35
N LEU A 118 -8.78 -16.93 25.65
CA LEU A 118 -9.96 -17.57 26.24
C LEU A 118 -11.06 -16.52 26.50
N ALA A 119 -12.32 -16.97 26.51
CA ALA A 119 -13.41 -16.16 27.07
C ALA A 119 -13.16 -15.90 28.56
N GLN A 120 -13.62 -14.78 29.10
CA GLN A 120 -13.41 -14.41 30.50
C GLN A 120 -13.80 -15.54 31.46
N SER A 121 -14.98 -16.17 31.27
CA SER A 121 -15.45 -17.26 32.13
C SER A 121 -14.57 -18.53 32.04
N GLU A 122 -14.03 -18.82 30.87
CA GLU A 122 -13.10 -19.95 30.68
C GLU A 122 -11.75 -19.65 31.34
N ALA A 123 -11.28 -18.41 31.23
CA ALA A 123 -10.07 -17.95 31.89
C ALA A 123 -10.16 -18.03 33.43
N GLU A 124 -11.29 -17.59 33.98
CA GLU A 124 -11.56 -17.68 35.44
C GLU A 124 -11.60 -19.15 35.91
N SER A 125 -12.21 -20.05 35.11
CA SER A 125 -12.21 -21.50 35.39
C SER A 125 -10.79 -22.09 35.35
N ALA A 126 -10.01 -21.74 34.34
CA ALA A 126 -8.61 -22.23 34.21
C ALA A 126 -7.72 -21.73 35.35
N LEU A 127 -7.95 -20.50 35.83
CA LEU A 127 -7.25 -20.01 37.05
C LEU A 127 -7.64 -20.77 38.29
N ALA A 128 -8.93 -21.06 38.48
CA ALA A 128 -9.40 -21.86 39.62
C ALA A 128 -8.85 -23.29 39.59
N ASP A 129 -8.82 -23.95 38.43
CA ASP A 129 -8.22 -25.28 38.25
C ASP A 129 -6.72 -25.28 38.53
N ALA A 130 -6.02 -24.18 38.29
CA ALA A 130 -4.61 -24.00 38.65
C ALA A 130 -4.38 -23.66 40.14
N GLY A 131 -5.44 -23.63 40.95
CA GLY A 131 -5.36 -23.31 42.37
C GLY A 131 -5.22 -21.80 42.70
N ILE A 132 -5.53 -20.91 41.76
CA ILE A 132 -5.48 -19.47 41.94
C ILE A 132 -6.88 -18.98 42.36
N PRO A 133 -7.00 -18.41 43.59
CA PRO A 133 -8.32 -18.00 44.10
C PRO A 133 -8.86 -16.76 43.38
N ALA A 134 -10.16 -16.73 43.13
CA ALA A 134 -10.81 -15.60 42.47
C ALA A 134 -10.64 -14.25 43.20
N ALA A 135 -10.41 -14.30 44.51
CA ALA A 135 -10.22 -13.10 45.34
C ALA A 135 -9.02 -12.22 44.96
N ILE A 136 -8.02 -12.81 44.30
CA ILE A 136 -6.83 -12.07 43.85
C ILE A 136 -6.88 -11.73 42.36
N VAL A 137 -7.97 -12.08 41.63
CA VAL A 137 -8.13 -11.85 40.23
C VAL A 137 -8.87 -10.50 40.01
N GLN A 138 -8.20 -9.58 39.32
CA GLN A 138 -8.78 -8.32 38.91
C GLN A 138 -9.02 -8.34 37.40
N VAL A 139 -10.23 -7.97 36.98
CA VAL A 139 -10.58 -7.90 35.53
C VAL A 139 -10.76 -6.43 35.15
N SER A 140 -10.06 -6.02 34.12
CA SER A 140 -10.23 -4.72 33.47
C SER A 140 -10.60 -4.95 32.01
N SER A 141 -11.24 -3.95 31.38
CA SER A 141 -11.61 -4.03 29.97
C SER A 141 -11.00 -2.90 29.15
N ARG A 142 -10.70 -3.19 27.87
CA ARG A 142 -10.25 -2.20 26.88
C ARG A 142 -10.94 -2.48 25.56
N GLU A 143 -11.39 -1.41 24.89
CA GLU A 143 -11.88 -1.52 23.52
C GLU A 143 -10.81 -2.11 22.61
N ALA A 144 -11.19 -3.14 21.86
CA ALA A 144 -10.31 -3.83 20.93
C ALA A 144 -11.10 -4.37 19.74
N ALA A 145 -10.44 -4.50 18.61
CA ALA A 145 -10.95 -5.14 17.41
C ALA A 145 -11.24 -6.63 17.65
N GLY A 146 -12.15 -7.19 16.87
CA GLY A 146 -12.49 -8.61 16.90
C GLY A 146 -13.56 -8.97 17.91
N VAL A 147 -13.47 -10.18 18.46
CA VAL A 147 -14.48 -10.74 19.37
C VAL A 147 -14.31 -10.11 20.75
N ALA A 148 -15.40 -9.54 21.27
CA ALA A 148 -15.45 -9.02 22.64
C ALA A 148 -15.50 -10.15 23.68
N GLY A 149 -15.02 -9.86 24.90
CA GLY A 149 -15.04 -10.80 26.04
C GLY A 149 -13.88 -11.77 26.08
N LEU A 150 -12.88 -11.63 25.21
CA LEU A 150 -11.66 -12.45 25.24
C LEU A 150 -10.57 -11.81 26.10
N VAL A 151 -9.79 -12.60 26.80
CA VAL A 151 -8.59 -12.15 27.52
C VAL A 151 -7.52 -11.79 26.51
N VAL A 152 -7.20 -10.49 26.40
CA VAL A 152 -6.17 -9.93 25.51
C VAL A 152 -4.84 -9.68 26.21
N GLY A 153 -4.83 -9.72 27.55
CA GLY A 153 -3.63 -9.59 28.37
C GLY A 153 -3.78 -10.22 29.74
N GLN A 154 -2.68 -10.70 30.29
CA GLN A 154 -2.61 -11.24 31.66
C GLN A 154 -1.34 -10.80 32.37
N THR A 155 -1.44 -10.55 33.65
CA THR A 155 -0.32 -10.30 34.57
C THR A 155 -0.60 -11.09 35.85
N PRO A 156 0.32 -11.89 36.36
CA PRO A 156 1.67 -12.18 35.79
C PRO A 156 1.58 -13.01 34.50
N ARG A 157 2.73 -13.16 33.84
CA ARG A 157 2.83 -13.99 32.63
C ARG A 157 2.69 -15.47 32.94
N PHE A 158 2.41 -16.26 31.93
CA PHE A 158 2.39 -17.73 32.00
C PHE A 158 3.61 -18.31 32.73
N GLY A 159 3.39 -19.28 33.60
CA GLY A 159 4.42 -19.97 34.36
C GLY A 159 4.94 -19.25 35.62
N ALA A 160 4.34 -18.10 35.98
CA ALA A 160 4.68 -17.46 37.26
C ALA A 160 4.21 -18.32 38.45
N GLU A 161 5.07 -18.51 39.44
CA GLU A 161 4.81 -19.32 40.59
C GLU A 161 4.07 -18.53 41.67
N ASN A 162 3.06 -19.14 42.29
CA ASN A 162 2.30 -18.62 43.41
C ASN A 162 1.92 -17.12 43.31
N PRO A 163 1.17 -16.72 42.26
CA PRO A 163 0.80 -15.33 42.09
C PRO A 163 -0.04 -14.85 43.28
N THR A 164 0.32 -13.67 43.81
CA THR A 164 -0.43 -13.01 44.90
C THR A 164 -1.48 -12.01 44.35
N GLU A 165 -1.36 -11.65 43.12
CA GLU A 165 -2.29 -10.78 42.37
C GLU A 165 -2.32 -11.21 40.90
N VAL A 166 -3.50 -11.27 40.29
CA VAL A 166 -3.68 -11.57 38.90
C VAL A 166 -4.53 -10.45 38.27
N SER A 167 -4.04 -9.87 37.20
CA SER A 167 -4.77 -8.90 36.40
C SER A 167 -5.04 -9.47 35.02
N LEU A 168 -6.32 -9.49 34.63
CA LEU A 168 -6.79 -9.85 33.30
C LEU A 168 -7.27 -8.63 32.58
N LEU A 169 -6.82 -8.45 31.33
CA LEU A 169 -7.34 -7.41 30.43
C LEU A 169 -8.24 -8.11 29.40
N VAL A 170 -9.53 -7.76 29.40
CA VAL A 170 -10.56 -8.36 28.56
C VAL A 170 -10.94 -7.39 27.43
N SER A 171 -11.13 -7.88 26.22
CA SER A 171 -11.57 -7.09 25.07
C SER A 171 -13.02 -6.60 25.29
N ALA A 172 -13.22 -5.29 25.17
CA ALA A 172 -14.55 -4.68 25.05
C ALA A 172 -14.89 -4.46 23.56
N PRO A 173 -16.20 -4.39 23.20
CA PRO A 173 -16.59 -4.07 21.84
C PRO A 173 -16.05 -2.71 21.41
N ALA A 174 -15.39 -2.65 20.24
CA ALA A 174 -14.97 -1.41 19.62
C ALA A 174 -15.83 -1.14 18.38
N THR A 175 -15.93 0.12 17.98
CA THR A 175 -16.56 0.53 16.73
C THR A 175 -15.53 1.19 15.81
N VAL A 176 -15.77 1.12 14.51
CA VAL A 176 -14.94 1.80 13.51
C VAL A 176 -15.04 3.32 13.73
N PRO A 177 -13.93 4.01 14.00
CA PRO A 177 -13.94 5.46 14.17
C PRO A 177 -14.19 6.18 12.83
N ASP A 178 -14.57 7.46 12.88
CA ASP A 178 -14.67 8.29 11.68
C ASP A 178 -13.26 8.74 11.25
N LEU A 179 -12.79 8.14 10.17
CA LEU A 179 -11.43 8.32 9.64
C LEU A 179 -11.43 8.98 8.26
N VAL A 180 -12.60 9.19 7.63
CA VAL A 180 -12.67 9.81 6.30
C VAL A 180 -12.19 11.26 6.38
N GLY A 181 -11.33 11.65 5.44
CA GLY A 181 -10.69 12.96 5.40
C GLY A 181 -9.43 13.10 6.28
N GLN A 182 -9.11 12.11 7.10
CA GLN A 182 -7.88 12.12 7.90
C GLN A 182 -6.66 11.68 7.07
N PRO A 183 -5.45 12.12 7.45
CA PRO A 183 -4.22 11.57 6.88
C PRO A 183 -4.12 10.07 7.15
N GLU A 184 -3.73 9.30 6.13
CA GLU A 184 -3.58 7.85 6.18
C GLU A 184 -2.84 7.35 7.41
N ARG A 185 -1.71 8.00 7.74
CA ARG A 185 -0.88 7.61 8.86
C ARG A 185 -1.64 7.71 10.19
N ALA A 186 -2.33 8.82 10.43
CA ALA A 186 -3.09 9.01 11.65
C ALA A 186 -4.25 8.00 11.76
N ALA A 187 -4.97 7.77 10.66
CA ALA A 187 -6.04 6.78 10.60
C ALA A 187 -5.53 5.36 10.89
N SER A 188 -4.39 5.00 10.30
CA SER A 188 -3.76 3.69 10.53
C SER A 188 -3.30 3.51 11.99
N GLU A 189 -2.71 4.53 12.60
CA GLU A 189 -2.29 4.50 14.01
C GLU A 189 -3.48 4.27 14.95
N VAL A 190 -4.63 4.88 14.68
CA VAL A 190 -5.86 4.68 15.46
C VAL A 190 -6.37 3.24 15.34
N LEU A 191 -6.47 2.70 14.14
CA LEU A 191 -6.94 1.32 13.91
C LEU A 191 -5.98 0.28 14.51
N LEU A 192 -4.67 0.47 14.37
CA LEU A 192 -3.67 -0.40 14.95
C LEU A 192 -3.68 -0.36 16.48
N ALA A 193 -3.92 0.81 17.10
CA ALA A 193 -4.06 0.94 18.54
C ALA A 193 -5.28 0.18 19.09
N LEU A 194 -6.33 0.03 18.27
CA LEU A 194 -7.49 -0.80 18.56
C LEU A 194 -7.24 -2.30 18.25
N GLY A 195 -6.10 -2.66 17.65
CA GLY A 195 -5.73 -4.03 17.31
C GLY A 195 -6.28 -4.51 15.96
N ALA A 196 -6.88 -3.64 15.14
CA ALA A 196 -7.38 -4.03 13.83
C ALA A 196 -6.24 -4.10 12.80
N ARG A 197 -6.30 -5.09 11.90
CA ARG A 197 -5.47 -5.13 10.70
C ARG A 197 -6.02 -4.15 9.67
N VAL A 198 -5.14 -3.40 9.01
CA VAL A 198 -5.51 -2.45 7.96
C VAL A 198 -5.18 -3.02 6.59
N ASP A 199 -6.21 -3.31 5.79
CA ASP A 199 -6.08 -3.69 4.39
C ASP A 199 -6.19 -2.42 3.54
N ARG A 200 -5.08 -2.01 2.94
CA ARG A 200 -4.93 -0.73 2.27
C ARG A 200 -5.12 -0.84 0.76
N SER A 201 -5.87 0.10 0.19
CA SER A 201 -5.98 0.34 -1.24
C SER A 201 -5.80 1.82 -1.58
N GLN A 202 -5.55 2.13 -2.85
CA GLN A 202 -5.43 3.50 -3.31
C GLN A 202 -6.40 3.76 -4.47
N ARG A 203 -6.93 4.98 -4.52
CA ARG A 203 -7.81 5.42 -5.59
C ARG A 203 -7.68 6.92 -5.79
N TYR A 204 -7.55 7.35 -7.04
CA TYR A 204 -7.64 8.77 -7.36
C TYR A 204 -9.07 9.29 -7.14
N VAL A 205 -9.18 10.40 -6.43
CA VAL A 205 -10.44 11.13 -6.23
C VAL A 205 -10.20 12.60 -6.55
N ALA A 206 -10.85 13.09 -7.59
CA ALA A 206 -10.71 14.48 -8.03
C ALA A 206 -11.07 15.45 -6.89
N GLY A 207 -10.24 16.49 -6.73
CA GLY A 207 -10.43 17.48 -5.66
C GLY A 207 -10.01 17.06 -4.27
N THR A 208 -9.54 15.82 -4.08
CA THR A 208 -9.04 15.33 -2.79
C THR A 208 -7.52 15.31 -2.78
N ALA A 209 -6.92 15.88 -1.73
CA ALA A 209 -5.47 15.86 -1.57
C ALA A 209 -4.96 14.41 -1.43
N PRO A 210 -3.79 14.08 -2.01
CA PRO A 210 -3.18 12.75 -1.88
C PRO A 210 -2.89 12.40 -0.42
N GLY A 211 -3.02 11.13 -0.07
CA GLY A 211 -2.72 10.61 1.27
C GLY A 211 -3.85 10.79 2.28
N LEU A 212 -5.02 11.28 1.88
CA LEU A 212 -6.21 11.32 2.73
C LEU A 212 -7.05 10.06 2.56
N VAL A 213 -7.64 9.60 3.65
CA VAL A 213 -8.60 8.49 3.64
C VAL A 213 -9.89 8.96 2.95
N VAL A 214 -10.31 8.23 1.94
CA VAL A 214 -11.53 8.53 1.15
C VAL A 214 -12.66 7.55 1.42
N GLU A 215 -12.34 6.36 1.94
CA GLU A 215 -13.33 5.33 2.24
C GLU A 215 -12.79 4.38 3.30
N VAL A 216 -13.66 3.92 4.20
CA VAL A 216 -13.36 2.92 5.22
C VAL A 216 -14.48 1.88 5.23
N GLN A 217 -14.13 0.61 5.24
CA GLN A 217 -15.07 -0.51 5.31
C GLN A 217 -14.63 -1.48 6.43
N PRO A 218 -15.51 -1.81 7.38
CA PRO A 218 -16.90 -1.34 7.55
C PRO A 218 -16.97 0.16 7.82
N VAL A 219 -18.14 0.76 7.58
CA VAL A 219 -18.33 2.21 7.76
C VAL A 219 -18.20 2.63 9.23
N ALA A 220 -17.90 3.90 9.48
CA ALA A 220 -17.82 4.47 10.82
C ALA A 220 -19.06 4.15 11.66
N GLY A 221 -18.84 3.81 12.95
CA GLY A 221 -19.89 3.38 13.88
C GLY A 221 -20.26 1.88 13.79
N SER A 222 -19.85 1.16 12.76
CA SER A 222 -20.04 -0.30 12.70
C SER A 222 -19.16 -1.02 13.72
N PRO A 223 -19.49 -2.24 14.17
CA PRO A 223 -18.61 -3.05 14.99
C PRO A 223 -17.24 -3.25 14.32
N LEU A 224 -16.18 -3.06 15.09
CA LEU A 224 -14.82 -3.20 14.62
C LEU A 224 -14.41 -4.69 14.64
N GLY A 225 -14.29 -5.28 13.45
CA GLY A 225 -13.75 -6.63 13.28
C GLY A 225 -12.22 -6.66 13.30
N ASP A 226 -11.64 -7.86 13.03
CA ASP A 226 -10.19 -8.06 13.02
C ASP A 226 -9.47 -7.31 11.89
N ALA A 227 -10.19 -6.91 10.83
CA ALA A 227 -9.64 -6.21 9.69
C ALA A 227 -10.56 -5.07 9.22
N VAL A 228 -9.94 -3.99 8.75
CA VAL A 228 -10.60 -2.84 8.16
C VAL A 228 -9.96 -2.55 6.81
N SER A 229 -10.80 -2.43 5.78
CA SER A 229 -10.35 -1.98 4.46
C SER A 229 -10.37 -0.45 4.42
N MET A 230 -9.23 0.16 4.08
CA MET A 230 -9.05 1.60 4.02
C MET A 230 -8.58 2.00 2.63
N THR A 231 -9.35 2.84 1.94
CA THR A 231 -8.97 3.41 0.65
C THR A 231 -8.41 4.82 0.84
N VAL A 232 -7.24 5.08 0.28
CA VAL A 232 -6.51 6.34 0.40
C VAL A 232 -6.44 7.03 -0.96
N SER A 233 -6.57 8.34 -0.98
CA SER A 233 -6.45 9.13 -2.21
C SER A 233 -5.00 9.08 -2.73
N GLU A 234 -4.83 8.68 -4.01
CA GLU A 234 -3.55 8.75 -4.71
C GLU A 234 -3.36 10.09 -5.42
N PRO A 235 -2.12 10.54 -5.70
CA PRO A 235 -1.88 11.71 -6.54
C PRO A 235 -2.42 11.49 -7.95
N ALA A 236 -2.81 12.60 -8.61
CA ALA A 236 -3.18 12.54 -10.02
C ALA A 236 -2.00 12.03 -10.84
N ALA A 237 -2.22 11.02 -11.66
CA ALA A 237 -1.33 10.68 -12.76
C ALA A 237 -1.54 11.65 -13.91
N SER A 238 -0.61 11.73 -14.87
CA SER A 238 -0.75 12.56 -16.04
C SER A 238 -0.25 11.86 -17.31
N ILE A 239 -0.88 12.15 -18.44
CA ILE A 239 -0.43 11.78 -19.78
C ILE A 239 -0.46 13.02 -20.66
N TYR A 240 0.63 13.29 -21.38
CA TYR A 240 0.69 14.42 -22.29
C TYR A 240 -0.13 14.17 -23.54
N LEU A 241 -0.80 15.24 -24.03
CA LEU A 241 -1.71 15.14 -25.19
C LEU A 241 -0.98 14.74 -26.49
N ASN A 242 0.32 15.04 -26.60
CA ASN A 242 1.17 14.59 -27.70
C ASN A 242 1.47 13.08 -27.71
N GLN A 243 1.16 12.36 -26.62
CA GLN A 243 1.28 10.91 -26.49
C GLN A 243 -0.03 10.18 -26.79
N ILE A 244 -1.13 10.93 -26.94
CA ILE A 244 -2.45 10.39 -27.22
C ILE A 244 -2.72 10.53 -28.73
N GLU A 245 -3.33 9.51 -29.32
CA GLU A 245 -3.68 9.52 -30.72
C GLU A 245 -4.68 10.65 -31.03
N ARG A 246 -4.30 11.54 -31.99
CA ARG A 246 -5.17 12.57 -32.48
C ARG A 246 -6.09 12.00 -33.56
N ILE A 247 -7.39 12.23 -33.41
CA ILE A 247 -8.40 11.77 -34.38
C ILE A 247 -8.49 12.71 -35.60
N SER A 248 -8.41 14.03 -35.35
CA SER A 248 -8.56 15.05 -36.37
C SER A 248 -7.74 16.30 -36.06
N GLY A 249 -7.58 17.18 -37.08
CA GLY A 249 -7.02 18.53 -36.91
C GLY A 249 -5.52 18.67 -37.20
N GLY A 250 -5.01 19.89 -36.96
CA GLY A 250 -3.70 20.37 -37.45
C GLY A 250 -2.64 20.57 -36.34
N CYS A 251 -2.87 20.15 -35.09
CA CYS A 251 -1.84 20.23 -34.05
C CYS A 251 -0.78 19.15 -34.23
N SER A 252 0.47 19.44 -33.97
CA SER A 252 1.61 18.50 -34.03
C SER A 252 2.50 18.64 -32.84
N SER A 253 3.15 17.52 -32.46
CA SER A 253 4.11 17.48 -31.32
C SER A 253 5.31 18.39 -31.61
N ALA A 254 5.71 19.17 -30.63
CA ALA A 254 6.85 20.06 -30.69
C ALA A 254 7.50 20.26 -29.35
N ARG A 255 8.70 20.83 -29.38
CA ARG A 255 9.36 21.45 -28.22
C ARG A 255 9.42 22.94 -28.50
N GLU A 256 8.77 23.73 -27.68
CA GLU A 256 8.65 25.18 -27.91
C GLU A 256 8.97 25.97 -26.63
N SER A 257 9.32 27.26 -26.84
CA SER A 257 9.51 28.19 -25.74
C SER A 257 8.50 29.31 -25.83
N MET A 258 7.97 29.75 -24.71
CA MET A 258 7.05 30.87 -24.57
C MET A 258 7.53 31.73 -23.37
N ASN A 259 7.72 33.03 -23.64
CA ASN A 259 8.22 33.99 -22.64
C ASN A 259 9.51 33.51 -21.94
N GLY A 260 10.45 32.93 -22.72
CA GLY A 260 11.73 32.42 -22.22
C GLY A 260 11.66 31.10 -21.47
N ARG A 261 10.48 30.52 -21.26
CA ARG A 261 10.31 29.20 -20.61
C ARG A 261 10.15 28.12 -21.68
N GLU A 262 10.91 27.04 -21.54
CA GLU A 262 10.81 25.88 -22.43
C GLU A 262 9.70 24.91 -21.97
N TYR A 263 8.93 24.41 -22.97
CA TYR A 263 7.86 23.44 -22.81
C TYR A 263 8.16 22.22 -23.69
N PRO A 264 8.77 21.17 -23.13
CA PRO A 264 9.29 20.05 -23.92
C PRO A 264 8.19 19.13 -24.49
N GLN A 265 6.99 19.13 -23.89
CA GLN A 265 5.85 18.29 -24.29
C GLN A 265 4.72 19.12 -24.92
N SER A 266 5.10 20.04 -25.82
CA SER A 266 4.15 20.97 -26.45
C SER A 266 3.47 20.37 -27.66
N LEU A 267 2.35 20.97 -27.99
CA LEU A 267 1.70 20.90 -29.30
C LEU A 267 1.75 22.28 -29.96
N THR A 268 2.11 22.31 -31.23
CA THR A 268 1.92 23.48 -32.10
C THR A 268 0.69 23.29 -32.95
N CYS A 269 -0.22 24.27 -32.93
CA CYS A 269 -1.48 24.25 -33.68
C CYS A 269 -1.52 25.45 -34.59
N SER A 270 -1.91 25.27 -35.86
CA SER A 270 -2.05 26.39 -36.81
C SER A 270 -3.04 27.42 -36.30
N ALA A 271 -2.63 28.67 -36.23
CA ALA A 271 -3.46 29.80 -35.85
C ALA A 271 -3.86 30.60 -37.07
N THR A 272 -5.14 30.61 -37.38
CA THR A 272 -5.74 31.35 -38.50
C THR A 272 -6.93 32.17 -38.01
N SER A 273 -7.46 33.09 -38.86
CA SER A 273 -8.68 33.83 -38.52
C SER A 273 -9.93 32.96 -38.42
N LYS A 274 -9.87 31.73 -38.96
CA LYS A 274 -10.95 30.75 -38.85
C LYS A 274 -10.60 29.76 -37.75
N PRO A 275 -11.54 29.36 -36.90
CA PRO A 275 -11.34 28.34 -35.91
C PRO A 275 -10.77 27.03 -36.49
N GLN A 276 -9.75 26.50 -35.91
CA GLN A 276 -9.11 25.25 -36.30
C GLN A 276 -9.27 24.22 -35.17
N LEU A 277 -10.17 23.26 -35.39
CA LEU A 277 -10.45 22.21 -34.41
C LEU A 277 -9.45 21.04 -34.54
N SER A 278 -8.93 20.61 -33.44
CA SER A 278 -8.19 19.34 -33.30
C SER A 278 -8.81 18.49 -32.18
N GLU A 279 -8.93 17.19 -32.40
CA GLU A 279 -9.64 16.28 -31.48
C GLU A 279 -8.81 15.07 -31.12
N TRP A 280 -8.98 14.62 -29.88
CA TRP A 280 -8.37 13.43 -29.31
C TRP A 280 -9.44 12.54 -28.68
N LEU A 281 -9.27 11.22 -28.81
CA LEU A 281 -10.11 10.24 -28.15
C LEU A 281 -9.52 9.94 -26.74
N ILE A 282 -10.13 10.51 -25.72
CA ILE A 282 -9.65 10.37 -24.33
C ILE A 282 -10.41 9.33 -23.50
N ASN A 283 -11.40 8.65 -24.09
CA ASN A 283 -12.09 7.47 -23.52
C ASN A 283 -12.54 7.64 -22.06
N ARG A 284 -12.92 8.84 -21.63
CA ARG A 284 -13.32 9.16 -20.25
C ARG A 284 -12.23 8.95 -19.20
N ALA A 285 -10.96 8.86 -19.60
CA ALA A 285 -9.86 8.54 -18.69
C ALA A 285 -9.37 9.73 -17.88
N GLY A 286 -9.45 10.95 -18.42
CA GLY A 286 -9.04 12.18 -17.75
C GLY A 286 -10.14 12.77 -16.88
N THR A 287 -9.75 13.44 -15.79
CA THR A 287 -10.64 14.28 -14.97
C THR A 287 -10.43 15.75 -15.26
N ASP A 288 -9.18 16.14 -15.51
CA ASP A 288 -8.80 17.52 -15.83
C ASP A 288 -7.91 17.55 -17.08
N PHE A 289 -8.09 18.59 -17.90
CA PHE A 289 -7.18 18.95 -18.97
C PHE A 289 -6.43 20.22 -18.58
N VAL A 290 -5.10 20.13 -18.55
CA VAL A 290 -4.21 21.17 -18.02
C VAL A 290 -3.12 21.50 -19.02
N GLY A 291 -2.74 22.77 -19.11
CA GLY A 291 -1.65 23.20 -19.97
C GLY A 291 -1.41 24.69 -19.92
N THR A 292 -0.57 25.18 -20.82
CA THR A 292 -0.27 26.61 -20.98
C THR A 292 -0.49 27.01 -22.44
N LEU A 293 -1.39 27.96 -22.69
CA LEU A 293 -1.60 28.55 -24.00
C LEU A 293 -0.64 29.71 -24.22
N GLY A 294 -0.05 29.82 -25.40
CA GLY A 294 0.70 31.02 -25.76
C GLY A 294 1.14 31.09 -27.21
N VAL A 295 1.87 32.15 -27.49
CA VAL A 295 2.56 32.40 -28.75
C VAL A 295 4.05 32.03 -28.52
N PRO A 296 4.69 31.23 -29.41
CA PRO A 296 6.09 30.89 -29.27
C PRO A 296 7.01 32.10 -29.36
N ASP A 297 8.15 32.07 -28.71
CA ASP A 297 9.14 33.18 -28.69
C ASP A 297 9.64 33.58 -30.08
N LYS A 298 9.59 32.64 -31.03
CA LYS A 298 9.89 32.89 -32.45
C LYS A 298 8.69 33.45 -33.27
N GLY A 299 7.52 33.58 -32.61
CA GLY A 299 6.30 34.07 -33.20
C GLY A 299 6.24 35.59 -33.37
N PRO A 300 5.18 36.13 -34.03
CA PRO A 300 5.00 37.57 -34.18
C PRO A 300 4.72 38.24 -32.81
N VAL A 301 5.37 39.39 -32.56
CA VAL A 301 5.26 40.13 -31.27
C VAL A 301 3.87 40.75 -31.03
N ASP A 302 3.09 40.95 -32.07
CA ASP A 302 1.71 41.46 -32.03
C ASP A 302 0.65 40.35 -32.10
N ALA A 303 1.09 39.07 -32.13
CA ALA A 303 0.17 37.94 -32.19
C ALA A 303 -0.58 37.72 -30.88
N ALA A 304 -1.85 37.40 -31.05
CA ALA A 304 -2.69 36.89 -29.95
C ALA A 304 -3.52 35.70 -30.44
N VAL A 305 -3.74 34.75 -29.56
CA VAL A 305 -4.46 33.50 -29.84
C VAL A 305 -5.54 33.26 -28.81
N SER A 306 -6.64 32.68 -29.21
CA SER A 306 -7.66 32.13 -28.32
C SER A 306 -7.84 30.64 -28.58
N ILE A 307 -8.15 29.91 -27.50
CA ILE A 307 -8.64 28.54 -27.61
C ILE A 307 -10.01 28.39 -26.99
N ARG A 308 -10.79 27.47 -27.55
CA ARG A 308 -11.99 26.91 -26.93
C ARG A 308 -11.74 25.42 -26.69
N ILE A 309 -12.00 24.97 -25.49
CA ILE A 309 -11.83 23.57 -25.09
C ILE A 309 -13.21 22.95 -25.06
N LEU A 310 -13.39 21.85 -25.80
CA LEU A 310 -14.66 21.18 -26.00
C LEU A 310 -14.62 19.78 -25.40
N ALA A 311 -15.61 19.46 -24.58
CA ALA A 311 -15.86 18.10 -24.05
C ALA A 311 -17.07 17.53 -24.82
N ASP A 312 -16.86 16.50 -25.64
CA ASP A 312 -17.89 15.90 -26.51
C ASP A 312 -18.66 16.97 -27.35
N GLY A 313 -17.94 18.01 -27.83
CA GLY A 313 -18.48 19.09 -28.61
C GLY A 313 -19.09 20.25 -27.81
N VAL A 314 -19.16 20.15 -26.49
CA VAL A 314 -19.64 21.23 -25.60
C VAL A 314 -18.45 22.01 -25.05
N GLU A 315 -18.51 23.35 -25.13
CA GLU A 315 -17.47 24.21 -24.57
C GLU A 315 -17.40 24.10 -23.05
N VAL A 316 -16.22 23.76 -22.52
CA VAL A 316 -15.95 23.66 -21.09
C VAL A 316 -14.95 24.71 -20.60
N GLY A 317 -14.31 25.44 -21.52
CA GLY A 317 -13.40 26.53 -21.19
C GLY A 317 -12.94 27.30 -22.42
N SER A 318 -12.61 28.57 -22.21
CA SER A 318 -12.08 29.47 -23.24
C SER A 318 -10.94 30.31 -22.63
N TYR A 319 -9.83 30.42 -23.35
CA TYR A 319 -8.63 31.14 -22.92
C TYR A 319 -8.02 31.93 -24.06
N SER A 320 -7.39 33.05 -23.73
CA SER A 320 -6.68 33.87 -24.71
C SER A 320 -5.32 34.27 -24.20
N ALA A 321 -4.30 34.19 -25.02
CA ALA A 321 -2.93 34.57 -24.72
C ALA A 321 -2.35 35.44 -25.83
N SER A 322 -1.36 36.30 -25.48
CA SER A 322 -0.62 37.12 -26.43
C SER A 322 0.88 36.79 -26.33
N TYR A 323 1.63 37.31 -27.31
CA TYR A 323 3.10 37.19 -27.29
C TYR A 323 3.68 37.70 -25.96
N GLY A 324 4.59 36.91 -25.34
CA GLY A 324 5.19 37.23 -24.06
C GLY A 324 4.27 37.07 -22.83
N ALA A 325 2.98 36.74 -23.02
CA ALA A 325 2.02 36.56 -21.93
C ALA A 325 1.24 35.23 -22.08
N PRO A 326 1.92 34.09 -21.83
CA PRO A 326 1.28 32.78 -21.82
C PRO A 326 0.29 32.65 -20.66
N VAL A 327 -0.78 31.89 -20.85
CA VAL A 327 -1.88 31.69 -19.88
C VAL A 327 -2.02 30.22 -19.54
N GLU A 328 -1.91 29.90 -18.26
CA GLU A 328 -2.19 28.56 -17.77
C GLU A 328 -3.69 28.29 -17.75
N PHE A 329 -4.08 27.07 -18.08
CA PHE A 329 -5.47 26.65 -18.04
C PHE A 329 -5.62 25.30 -17.33
N ARG A 330 -6.78 25.12 -16.70
CA ARG A 330 -7.26 23.87 -16.14
C ARG A 330 -8.77 23.81 -16.35
N VAL A 331 -9.25 22.76 -17.02
CA VAL A 331 -10.68 22.56 -17.24
C VAL A 331 -11.09 21.14 -16.86
N PRO A 332 -12.25 20.95 -16.24
CA PRO A 332 -12.78 19.62 -15.93
C PRO A 332 -13.23 18.94 -17.24
N VAL A 333 -12.76 17.70 -17.45
CA VAL A 333 -13.10 16.85 -18.60
C VAL A 333 -13.56 15.45 -18.16
N ALA A 334 -13.98 15.30 -16.91
CA ALA A 334 -14.45 14.03 -16.38
C ALA A 334 -15.64 13.49 -17.22
N GLY A 335 -15.56 12.19 -17.58
CA GLY A 335 -16.60 11.55 -18.39
C GLY A 335 -16.56 11.85 -19.89
N THR A 336 -15.64 12.71 -20.36
CA THR A 336 -15.52 13.11 -21.77
C THR A 336 -14.93 11.97 -22.60
N LEU A 337 -15.60 11.64 -23.70
CA LEU A 337 -15.11 10.68 -24.69
C LEU A 337 -14.12 11.33 -25.66
N ARG A 338 -14.46 12.52 -26.20
CA ARG A 338 -13.67 13.27 -27.13
C ARG A 338 -13.32 14.65 -26.60
N LEU A 339 -12.03 14.93 -26.52
CA LEU A 339 -11.49 16.24 -26.18
C LEU A 339 -11.23 17.01 -27.48
N GLY A 340 -11.87 18.16 -27.66
CA GLY A 340 -11.63 19.09 -28.76
C GLY A 340 -10.88 20.33 -28.27
N VAL A 341 -9.90 20.78 -29.05
CA VAL A 341 -9.26 22.09 -28.88
C VAL A 341 -9.39 22.87 -30.18
N GLU A 342 -10.14 23.96 -30.14
CA GLU A 342 -10.34 24.86 -31.25
C GLU A 342 -9.45 26.09 -31.07
N VAL A 343 -8.56 26.35 -32.02
CA VAL A 343 -7.58 27.42 -31.99
C VAL A 343 -7.96 28.51 -33.01
N THR A 344 -7.95 29.77 -32.58
CA THR A 344 -8.24 30.92 -33.43
C THR A 344 -7.20 32.03 -33.17
N ALA A 345 -6.65 32.60 -34.24
CA ALA A 345 -5.84 33.81 -34.12
C ALA A 345 -6.74 35.02 -33.85
N VAL A 346 -6.47 35.76 -32.78
CA VAL A 346 -7.19 36.99 -32.45
C VAL A 346 -6.66 38.16 -33.27
N ASN A 347 -5.32 38.27 -33.39
CA ASN A 347 -4.63 39.20 -34.25
C ASN A 347 -3.81 38.45 -35.30
N LEU A 348 -4.01 38.74 -36.58
CA LEU A 348 -3.15 38.28 -37.67
C LEU A 348 -2.21 39.44 -38.04
N PRO A 349 -0.89 39.23 -37.95
CA PRO A 349 0.06 40.21 -38.46
C PRO A 349 -0.19 40.44 -39.95
N GLU A 350 -0.09 41.71 -40.42
CA GLU A 350 -0.37 42.13 -41.81
C GLU A 350 0.51 41.49 -42.91
N ARG A 351 1.33 40.49 -42.57
CA ARG A 351 2.22 39.82 -43.54
C ARG A 351 1.56 38.57 -44.12
N PRO A 352 1.28 38.54 -45.42
CA PRO A 352 0.50 37.49 -46.07
C PRO A 352 1.19 36.11 -46.20
N SER A 353 2.39 35.92 -45.70
CA SER A 353 3.14 34.68 -45.90
C SER A 353 3.41 33.87 -44.62
N ASN A 354 2.97 34.30 -43.46
CA ASN A 354 3.32 33.63 -42.22
C ASN A 354 2.09 33.04 -41.53
N SER A 355 1.76 31.78 -41.89
CA SER A 355 1.04 30.92 -40.93
C SER A 355 1.92 30.79 -39.71
N TRP A 356 1.46 31.29 -38.58
CA TRP A 356 2.11 31.07 -37.29
C TRP A 356 1.31 30.05 -36.52
N SER A 357 1.93 29.51 -35.49
CA SER A 357 1.30 28.45 -34.70
C SER A 357 1.14 28.93 -33.26
N ALA A 358 0.00 28.66 -32.69
CA ALA A 358 -0.20 28.68 -31.24
C ALA A 358 0.49 27.51 -30.59
N VAL A 359 0.90 27.66 -29.35
CA VAL A 359 1.51 26.61 -28.54
C VAL A 359 0.58 26.23 -27.40
N LEU A 360 0.34 24.94 -27.26
CA LEU A 360 -0.20 24.32 -26.06
C LEU A 360 0.97 23.68 -25.32
N GLY A 361 1.57 24.42 -24.38
CA GLY A 361 2.74 24.00 -23.61
C GLY A 361 2.37 22.99 -22.55
N ASP A 362 3.06 21.84 -22.56
CA ASP A 362 2.90 20.74 -21.59
C ASP A 362 1.43 20.34 -21.34
N ALA A 363 0.62 20.40 -22.42
CA ALA A 363 -0.79 20.07 -22.40
C ALA A 363 -0.98 18.59 -22.09
N ARG A 364 -1.71 18.29 -20.99
CA ARG A 364 -1.85 16.95 -20.46
C ARG A 364 -3.22 16.70 -19.85
N LEU A 365 -3.62 15.45 -19.83
CA LEU A 365 -4.72 14.97 -19.00
C LEU A 365 -4.19 14.58 -17.63
N GLU A 366 -4.93 14.92 -16.59
CA GLU A 366 -4.72 14.45 -15.22
C GLU A 366 -5.89 13.57 -14.78
N GLY A 367 -5.62 12.53 -13.98
CA GLY A 367 -6.64 11.59 -13.54
C GLY A 367 -6.07 10.35 -12.85
N SER A 368 -6.87 9.28 -12.82
CA SER A 368 -6.43 7.99 -12.26
C SER A 368 -5.31 7.38 -13.09
N SER A 369 -4.28 6.85 -12.41
CA SER A 369 -3.16 6.17 -13.05
C SER A 369 -3.60 5.01 -13.94
N VAL A 370 -4.57 4.22 -13.48
CA VAL A 370 -5.12 3.07 -14.22
C VAL A 370 -5.87 3.51 -15.48
N ALA A 371 -6.70 4.54 -15.35
CA ALA A 371 -7.48 5.03 -16.49
C ALA A 371 -6.58 5.66 -17.58
N LEU A 372 -5.56 6.44 -17.18
CA LEU A 372 -4.65 7.08 -18.11
C LEU A 372 -3.68 6.10 -18.78
N ALA A 373 -3.23 5.04 -18.07
CA ALA A 373 -2.42 3.97 -18.66
C ALA A 373 -3.14 3.29 -19.84
N ALA A 374 -4.45 3.11 -19.75
CA ALA A 374 -5.25 2.55 -20.85
C ALA A 374 -5.29 3.41 -22.13
N LEU A 375 -4.89 4.69 -22.07
CA LEU A 375 -4.73 5.55 -23.26
C LEU A 375 -3.35 5.38 -23.90
N ALA A 376 -2.32 5.06 -23.11
CA ALA A 376 -0.94 4.89 -23.59
C ALA A 376 -0.72 3.53 -24.28
N ASP A 377 -1.45 2.49 -23.86
CA ASP A 377 -1.30 1.10 -24.33
C ASP A 377 -2.05 0.78 -25.63
N LYS A 378 -2.46 1.79 -26.41
CA LYS A 378 -3.10 1.54 -27.69
C LYS A 378 -2.06 1.18 -28.76
N PRO A 379 -2.20 0.02 -29.45
CA PRO A 379 -1.28 -0.46 -30.48
C PRO A 379 -1.24 0.44 -31.72
#